data_3c0d90cd9b7dc0564c35a66be4e85b1e
#
_entry.id   3c0d90cd9b7dc0564c35a66be4e85b1e
#
_cell.length_a   1.000
_cell.length_b   1.000
_cell.length_c   1.000
_cell.angle_alpha   90.00
_cell.angle_beta   90.00
_cell.angle_gamma   90.00
#
_symmetry.space_group_name_H-M   'P 1'
#
loop_
_entity.id
_entity.type
_entity.pdbx_description
1 polymer ?
#
loop_
_entity_poly.entity_id
_entity_poly.type
_entity_poly.pdbx_seq_one_letter_code
_entity_poly.pdbx_strand_id
1 'polypeptide(L)'
;IPTTLKKGVSVGIGFFIAFLGLQDGHIVVNNDSTLVTIVDFTGDFHTLGIGAILALIGLFIISILYIRGVKGAILIGIAATWILGMIAQAIGLYIPDAEAGFYSLYPVWGLTDFTSLGETFGQCFKADFSTVRVFDFVVIILSFLFVDMFDTLGTLIGVANKAQMLDAVSYTHLRAHETPEHL
;
A
#
# COMPACT_ATOMS: atom_id res chain seq x y z
N ILE A 1 -4.05 -5.88 -26.59
CA ILE A 1 -5.01 -6.14 -25.47
C ILE A 1 -6.17 -5.17 -25.64
N PRO A 2 -7.45 -5.62 -25.61
CA PRO A 2 -8.62 -4.76 -25.73
C PRO A 2 -8.64 -3.66 -24.67
N THR A 3 -9.09 -2.44 -25.03
CA THR A 3 -9.15 -1.28 -24.12
C THR A 3 -10.01 -1.55 -22.89
N THR A 4 -11.09 -2.30 -23.05
CA THR A 4 -11.97 -2.70 -21.95
C THR A 4 -11.24 -3.54 -20.91
N LEU A 5 -10.38 -4.48 -21.33
CA LEU A 5 -9.60 -5.31 -20.44
C LEU A 5 -8.56 -4.47 -19.68
N LYS A 6 -7.88 -3.53 -20.36
CA LYS A 6 -6.93 -2.61 -19.70
C LYS A 6 -7.61 -1.79 -18.61
N LYS A 7 -8.79 -1.22 -18.89
CA LYS A 7 -9.57 -0.47 -17.89
C LYS A 7 -10.02 -1.37 -16.73
N GLY A 8 -10.47 -2.58 -17.02
CA GLY A 8 -10.86 -3.56 -15.99
C GLY A 8 -9.71 -3.91 -15.04
N VAL A 9 -8.53 -4.16 -15.58
CA VAL A 9 -7.32 -4.45 -14.79
C VAL A 9 -6.94 -3.25 -13.91
N SER A 10 -6.94 -2.03 -14.47
CA SER A 10 -6.61 -0.81 -13.71
C SER A 10 -7.59 -0.57 -12.55
N VAL A 11 -8.88 -0.79 -12.76
CA VAL A 11 -9.90 -0.68 -11.69
C VAL A 11 -9.71 -1.78 -10.64
N GLY A 12 -9.45 -3.01 -11.08
CA GLY A 12 -9.18 -4.15 -10.18
C GLY A 12 -7.98 -3.91 -9.25
N ILE A 13 -6.89 -3.38 -9.80
CA ILE A 13 -5.70 -2.99 -9.02
C ILE A 13 -6.05 -1.89 -8.01
N GLY A 14 -6.85 -0.89 -8.41
CA GLY A 14 -7.32 0.16 -7.51
C GLY A 14 -8.10 -0.40 -6.31
N PHE A 15 -9.03 -1.32 -6.54
CA PHE A 15 -9.75 -2.00 -5.47
C PHE A 15 -8.85 -2.87 -4.60
N PHE A 16 -7.89 -3.56 -5.20
CA PHE A 16 -6.92 -4.37 -4.46
C PHE A 16 -6.06 -3.51 -3.51
N ILE A 17 -5.51 -2.40 -3.99
CA ILE A 17 -4.75 -1.47 -3.16
C ILE A 17 -5.62 -0.87 -2.04
N ALA A 18 -6.86 -0.51 -2.35
CA ALA A 18 -7.81 -0.03 -1.34
C ALA A 18 -8.09 -1.08 -0.26
N PHE A 19 -8.26 -2.34 -0.66
CA PHE A 19 -8.45 -3.46 0.28
C PHE A 19 -7.23 -3.69 1.16
N LEU A 20 -6.02 -3.66 0.59
CA LEU A 20 -4.78 -3.73 1.37
C LEU A 20 -4.68 -2.58 2.37
N GLY A 21 -5.00 -1.36 1.96
CA GLY A 21 -5.03 -0.20 2.86
C GLY A 21 -6.02 -0.34 4.00
N LEU A 22 -7.18 -0.97 3.78
CA LEU A 22 -8.15 -1.28 4.84
C LEU A 22 -7.62 -2.36 5.80
N GLN A 23 -6.87 -3.33 5.31
CA GLN A 23 -6.22 -4.35 6.15
C GLN A 23 -5.05 -3.78 6.95
N ASP A 24 -4.16 -3.01 6.32
CA ASP A 24 -3.03 -2.38 6.99
C ASP A 24 -3.48 -1.34 8.03
N GLY A 25 -4.60 -0.65 7.76
CA GLY A 25 -5.27 0.23 8.72
C GLY A 25 -6.05 -0.51 9.81
N HIS A 26 -6.03 -1.84 9.83
CA HIS A 26 -6.76 -2.71 10.77
C HIS A 26 -8.29 -2.47 10.80
N ILE A 27 -8.83 -1.83 9.76
CA ILE A 27 -10.30 -1.66 9.60
C ILE A 27 -10.93 -2.99 9.22
N VAL A 28 -10.25 -3.73 8.33
CA VAL A 28 -10.60 -5.09 7.92
C VAL A 28 -9.55 -6.05 8.47
N VAL A 29 -9.97 -7.04 9.21
CA VAL A 29 -9.09 -8.05 9.82
C VAL A 29 -9.46 -9.44 9.33
N ASN A 30 -8.53 -10.38 9.43
CA ASN A 30 -8.76 -11.76 9.03
C ASN A 30 -9.76 -12.44 9.96
N ASN A 31 -10.57 -13.32 9.39
CA ASN A 31 -11.55 -14.13 10.12
C ASN A 31 -11.61 -15.54 9.52
N ASP A 32 -11.54 -16.56 10.37
CA ASP A 32 -11.49 -17.96 9.96
C ASP A 32 -12.77 -18.43 9.24
N SER A 33 -13.92 -17.82 9.55
CA SER A 33 -15.21 -18.24 8.99
C SER A 33 -15.58 -17.49 7.71
N THR A 34 -15.25 -16.18 7.64
CA THR A 34 -15.67 -15.28 6.53
C THR A 34 -14.50 -14.76 5.72
N LEU A 35 -13.28 -15.26 5.96
CA LEU A 35 -12.00 -14.78 5.44
C LEU A 35 -11.62 -13.40 5.99
N VAL A 36 -12.55 -12.45 6.01
CA VAL A 36 -12.33 -11.09 6.53
C VAL A 36 -13.57 -10.62 7.28
N THR A 37 -13.35 -9.76 8.26
CA THR A 37 -14.39 -9.08 9.05
C THR A 37 -13.95 -7.67 9.39
N ILE A 38 -14.87 -6.86 9.92
CA ILE A 38 -14.53 -5.56 10.50
C ILE A 38 -13.90 -5.79 11.87
N VAL A 39 -12.93 -4.93 12.24
CA VAL A 39 -12.26 -4.97 13.55
C VAL A 39 -13.30 -4.95 14.70
N ASP A 40 -13.04 -5.73 15.74
CA ASP A 40 -13.83 -5.68 16.96
C ASP A 40 -13.37 -4.49 17.82
N PHE A 41 -14.19 -3.46 17.88
CA PHE A 41 -13.93 -2.27 18.67
C PHE A 41 -14.12 -2.49 20.19
N THR A 42 -14.69 -3.62 20.61
CA THR A 42 -14.98 -3.89 22.03
C THR A 42 -13.88 -4.72 22.70
N GLY A 43 -13.25 -5.65 21.96
CA GLY A 43 -12.21 -6.53 22.48
C GLY A 43 -10.84 -5.88 22.58
N ASP A 44 -10.36 -5.31 21.47
CA ASP A 44 -8.99 -4.80 21.33
C ASP A 44 -8.96 -3.30 21.04
N PHE A 45 -9.76 -2.53 21.79
CA PHE A 45 -9.93 -1.10 21.53
C PHE A 45 -8.62 -0.31 21.61
N HIS A 46 -7.76 -0.59 22.59
CA HIS A 46 -6.54 0.20 22.85
C HIS A 46 -5.39 -0.08 21.87
N THR A 47 -5.51 -1.10 21.03
CA THR A 47 -4.52 -1.46 20.00
C THR A 47 -5.15 -1.35 18.60
N LEU A 48 -5.88 -2.37 18.19
CA LEU A 48 -6.52 -2.45 16.88
C LEU A 48 -7.61 -1.41 16.67
N GLY A 49 -8.52 -1.26 17.64
CA GLY A 49 -9.67 -0.37 17.50
C GLY A 49 -9.31 1.09 17.34
N ILE A 50 -8.40 1.60 18.18
CA ILE A 50 -7.95 3.00 18.08
C ILE A 50 -7.12 3.22 16.81
N GLY A 51 -6.32 2.23 16.38
CA GLY A 51 -5.60 2.27 15.12
C GLY A 51 -6.53 2.42 13.92
N ALA A 52 -7.59 1.62 13.87
CA ALA A 52 -8.61 1.70 12.83
C ALA A 52 -9.35 3.05 12.81
N ILE A 53 -9.68 3.59 13.98
CA ILE A 53 -10.30 4.93 14.08
C ILE A 53 -9.35 6.01 13.57
N LEU A 54 -8.08 5.97 13.95
CA LEU A 54 -7.07 6.91 13.48
C LEU A 54 -6.88 6.82 11.97
N ALA A 55 -6.88 5.60 11.40
CA ALA A 55 -6.79 5.38 9.96
C ALA A 55 -7.99 6.00 9.22
N LEU A 56 -9.21 5.82 9.74
CA LEU A 56 -10.41 6.45 9.18
C LEU A 56 -10.35 7.98 9.25
N ILE A 57 -9.96 8.54 10.40
CA ILE A 57 -9.79 9.99 10.55
C ILE A 57 -8.77 10.51 9.55
N GLY A 58 -7.64 9.82 9.42
CA GLY A 58 -6.59 10.16 8.44
C GLY A 58 -7.11 10.14 7.00
N LEU A 59 -7.88 9.13 6.65
CA LEU A 59 -8.51 9.02 5.33
C LEU A 59 -9.46 10.19 5.06
N PHE A 60 -10.27 10.59 6.05
CA PHE A 60 -11.16 11.76 5.93
C PHE A 60 -10.36 13.06 5.78
N ILE A 61 -9.31 13.27 6.57
CA ILE A 61 -8.44 14.44 6.46
C ILE A 61 -7.83 14.52 5.05
N ILE A 62 -7.23 13.42 4.56
CA ILE A 62 -6.65 13.36 3.22
C ILE A 62 -7.70 13.67 2.16
N SER A 63 -8.89 13.07 2.27
CA SER A 63 -9.97 13.26 1.31
C SER A 63 -10.43 14.72 1.23
N ILE A 64 -10.61 15.37 2.37
CA ILE A 64 -11.01 16.78 2.44
C ILE A 64 -9.93 17.69 1.84
N LEU A 65 -8.67 17.47 2.19
CA LEU A 65 -7.55 18.23 1.65
C LEU A 65 -7.37 18.03 0.16
N TYR A 66 -7.57 16.81 -0.32
CA TYR A 66 -7.50 16.46 -1.73
C TYR A 66 -8.61 17.15 -2.55
N ILE A 67 -9.86 17.13 -2.05
CA ILE A 67 -10.99 17.82 -2.70
C ILE A 67 -10.77 19.34 -2.73
N ARG A 68 -10.16 19.90 -1.69
CA ARG A 68 -9.79 21.32 -1.65
C ARG A 68 -8.61 21.69 -2.54
N GLY A 69 -8.01 20.73 -3.24
CA GLY A 69 -6.88 20.96 -4.16
C GLY A 69 -5.56 21.34 -3.46
N VAL A 70 -5.41 21.01 -2.18
CA VAL A 70 -4.18 21.29 -1.42
C VAL A 70 -3.04 20.45 -1.97
N LYS A 71 -1.97 21.10 -2.43
CA LYS A 71 -0.77 20.40 -2.89
C LYS A 71 -0.10 19.71 -1.70
N GLY A 72 0.15 18.40 -1.83
CA GLY A 72 0.73 17.60 -0.75
C GLY A 72 -0.31 17.10 0.28
N ALA A 73 -1.61 17.08 -0.06
CA ALA A 73 -2.70 16.62 0.81
C ALA A 73 -2.43 15.27 1.49
N ILE A 74 -1.82 14.32 0.77
CA ILE A 74 -1.48 13.00 1.29
C ILE A 74 -0.43 13.12 2.39
N LEU A 75 0.66 13.86 2.16
CA LEU A 75 1.74 14.03 3.13
C LEU A 75 1.23 14.74 4.40
N ILE A 76 0.45 15.79 4.21
CA ILE A 76 -0.15 16.55 5.34
C ILE A 76 -1.10 15.65 6.13
N GLY A 77 -1.90 14.82 5.45
CA GLY A 77 -2.80 13.90 6.10
C GLY A 77 -2.08 12.81 6.91
N ILE A 78 -0.99 12.24 6.35
CA ILE A 78 -0.14 11.27 7.06
C ILE A 78 0.46 11.91 8.32
N ALA A 79 1.06 13.10 8.18
CA ALA A 79 1.65 13.82 9.31
C ALA A 79 0.61 14.16 10.40
N ALA A 80 -0.57 14.62 9.99
CA ALA A 80 -1.67 14.93 10.93
C ALA A 80 -2.15 13.67 11.66
N THR A 81 -2.31 12.55 10.95
CA THR A 81 -2.71 11.27 11.56
C THR A 81 -1.65 10.75 12.53
N TRP A 82 -0.38 10.90 12.19
CA TRP A 82 0.72 10.51 13.07
C TRP A 82 0.73 11.36 14.36
N ILE A 83 0.56 12.68 14.26
CA ILE A 83 0.45 13.57 15.41
C ILE A 83 -0.76 13.19 16.28
N LEU A 84 -1.91 12.91 15.68
CA LEU A 84 -3.10 12.44 16.40
C LEU A 84 -2.82 11.11 17.11
N GLY A 85 -2.08 10.21 16.49
CA GLY A 85 -1.64 8.96 17.09
C GLY A 85 -0.75 9.17 18.30
N MET A 86 0.23 10.10 18.24
CA MET A 86 1.07 10.46 19.38
C MET A 86 0.24 11.04 20.53
N ILE A 87 -0.76 11.86 20.22
CA ILE A 87 -1.68 12.41 21.23
C ILE A 87 -2.52 11.28 21.85
N ALA A 88 -3.05 10.37 21.05
CA ALA A 88 -3.79 9.21 21.53
C ALA A 88 -2.95 8.32 22.46
N GLN A 89 -1.67 8.13 22.15
CA GLN A 89 -0.72 7.44 23.03
C GLN A 89 -0.45 8.23 24.33
N ALA A 90 -0.30 9.55 24.26
CA ALA A 90 -0.08 10.40 25.44
C ALA A 90 -1.24 10.38 26.42
N ILE A 91 -2.46 10.26 25.92
CA ILE A 91 -3.70 10.20 26.72
C ILE A 91 -3.95 8.78 27.26
N GLY A 92 -3.21 7.76 26.74
CA GLY A 92 -3.40 6.36 27.11
C GLY A 92 -4.53 5.66 26.33
N LEU A 93 -5.04 6.28 25.26
CA LEU A 93 -6.00 5.65 24.35
C LEU A 93 -5.34 4.57 23.48
N TYR A 94 -4.10 4.80 23.04
CA TYR A 94 -3.27 3.83 22.34
C TYR A 94 -2.23 3.27 23.31
N ILE A 95 -2.23 1.98 23.51
CA ILE A 95 -1.26 1.28 24.35
C ILE A 95 -0.35 0.45 23.44
N PRO A 96 0.94 0.79 23.32
CA PRO A 96 1.85 0.01 22.50
C PRO A 96 2.06 -1.38 23.08
N ASP A 97 1.95 -2.41 22.24
CA ASP A 97 2.23 -3.81 22.56
C ASP A 97 3.16 -4.36 21.48
N ALA A 98 4.44 -4.42 21.78
CA ALA A 98 5.46 -4.87 20.84
C ALA A 98 5.35 -6.37 20.50
N GLU A 99 4.77 -7.20 21.39
CA GLU A 99 4.56 -8.64 21.16
C GLU A 99 3.44 -8.86 20.14
N ALA A 100 2.42 -7.99 20.17
CA ALA A 100 1.32 -7.99 19.20
C ALA A 100 1.64 -7.19 17.92
N GLY A 101 2.83 -6.60 17.81
CA GLY A 101 3.25 -5.81 16.63
C GLY A 101 2.86 -4.34 16.66
N PHE A 102 2.33 -3.84 17.78
CA PHE A 102 1.95 -2.44 17.96
C PHE A 102 3.06 -1.65 18.65
N TYR A 103 3.86 -0.95 17.85
CA TYR A 103 5.00 -0.18 18.34
C TYR A 103 4.59 1.21 18.83
N SER A 104 5.47 1.84 19.64
CA SER A 104 5.32 3.22 20.05
C SER A 104 5.34 4.17 18.85
N LEU A 105 4.39 5.12 18.85
CA LEU A 105 4.28 6.15 17.80
C LEU A 105 5.23 7.32 18.01
N TYR A 106 5.93 7.37 19.15
CA TYR A 106 6.93 8.41 19.41
C TYR A 106 8.18 8.17 18.56
N PRO A 107 8.75 9.24 17.96
CA PRO A 107 9.97 9.12 17.19
C PRO A 107 11.14 8.73 18.12
N VAL A 108 11.83 7.67 17.78
CA VAL A 108 13.07 7.29 18.46
C VAL A 108 14.23 7.94 17.73
N TRP A 109 14.90 8.86 18.41
CA TRP A 109 16.10 9.50 17.91
C TRP A 109 17.32 8.63 18.27
N GLY A 110 17.92 8.03 17.26
CA GLY A 110 19.12 7.21 17.39
C GLY A 110 19.57 6.67 16.05
N LEU A 111 20.85 6.32 15.96
CA LEU A 111 21.33 5.52 14.84
C LEU A 111 20.74 4.12 14.98
N THR A 112 20.01 3.70 13.98
CA THR A 112 19.50 2.33 13.91
C THR A 112 20.68 1.36 13.90
N ASP A 113 20.60 0.31 14.71
CA ASP A 113 21.58 -0.76 14.67
C ASP A 113 21.48 -1.51 13.34
N PHE A 114 22.49 -1.39 12.52
CA PHE A 114 22.57 -2.04 11.21
C PHE A 114 23.09 -3.49 11.28
N THR A 115 23.33 -4.04 12.46
CA THR A 115 23.81 -5.42 12.61
C THR A 115 22.83 -6.43 12.04
N SER A 116 21.52 -6.20 12.19
CA SER A 116 20.47 -7.03 11.61
C SER A 116 20.46 -7.02 10.07
N LEU A 117 21.00 -5.98 9.45
CA LEU A 117 21.17 -5.94 8.00
C LEU A 117 22.13 -7.01 7.49
N GLY A 118 23.17 -7.32 8.29
CA GLY A 118 24.13 -8.40 7.98
C GLY A 118 23.49 -9.78 8.05
N GLU A 119 22.45 -9.96 8.85
CA GLU A 119 21.71 -11.22 8.93
C GLU A 119 20.80 -11.45 7.73
N THR A 120 20.30 -10.38 7.13
CA THR A 120 19.37 -10.44 5.96
C THR A 120 20.14 -10.37 4.66
N PHE A 121 21.28 -9.65 4.63
CA PHE A 121 22.06 -9.44 3.42
C PHE A 121 22.69 -10.75 2.93
N GLY A 122 22.39 -11.09 1.68
CA GLY A 122 22.94 -12.28 1.04
C GLY A 122 22.26 -13.60 1.43
N GLN A 123 21.17 -13.60 2.20
CA GLN A 123 20.44 -14.83 2.54
C GLN A 123 19.84 -15.54 1.30
N CYS A 124 19.56 -14.79 0.24
CA CYS A 124 19.10 -15.36 -1.03
C CYS A 124 20.14 -16.33 -1.64
N PHE A 125 21.45 -16.14 -1.37
CA PHE A 125 22.51 -17.03 -1.84
C PHE A 125 22.70 -18.27 -0.95
N LYS A 126 22.10 -18.25 0.25
CA LYS A 126 22.14 -19.37 1.21
C LYS A 126 20.87 -20.22 1.19
N ALA A 127 19.90 -19.83 0.34
CA ALA A 127 18.63 -20.54 0.24
C ALA A 127 18.87 -21.99 -0.26
N ASP A 128 18.36 -22.95 0.49
CA ASP A 128 18.38 -24.36 0.09
C ASP A 128 17.18 -24.67 -0.82
N PHE A 129 17.45 -24.79 -2.09
CA PHE A 129 16.45 -25.13 -3.12
C PHE A 129 16.20 -26.64 -3.25
N SER A 130 16.86 -27.48 -2.47
CA SER A 130 16.72 -28.93 -2.58
C SER A 130 15.33 -29.44 -2.21
N THR A 131 14.62 -28.69 -1.38
CA THR A 131 13.26 -29.02 -0.91
C THR A 131 12.17 -28.55 -1.89
N VAL A 132 12.50 -27.65 -2.83
CA VAL A 132 11.52 -27.06 -3.75
C VAL A 132 11.48 -27.87 -5.03
N ARG A 133 10.31 -28.44 -5.36
CA ARG A 133 10.13 -29.13 -6.63
C ARG A 133 10.23 -28.13 -7.79
N VAL A 134 10.91 -28.52 -8.87
CA VAL A 134 11.09 -27.67 -10.06
C VAL A 134 9.76 -27.17 -10.62
N PHE A 135 8.74 -28.00 -10.58
CA PHE A 135 7.39 -27.62 -11.04
C PHE A 135 6.81 -26.48 -10.20
N ASP A 136 6.86 -26.59 -8.86
CA ASP A 136 6.37 -25.56 -7.96
C ASP A 136 7.15 -24.25 -8.12
N PHE A 137 8.46 -24.34 -8.33
CA PHE A 137 9.31 -23.19 -8.60
C PHE A 137 8.92 -22.46 -9.89
N VAL A 138 8.68 -23.20 -10.98
CA VAL A 138 8.22 -22.61 -12.25
C VAL A 138 6.85 -21.94 -12.09
N VAL A 139 5.91 -22.59 -11.40
CA VAL A 139 4.57 -22.03 -11.14
C VAL A 139 4.67 -20.73 -10.34
N ILE A 140 5.52 -20.70 -9.31
CA ILE A 140 5.73 -19.49 -8.49
C ILE A 140 6.32 -18.37 -9.34
N ILE A 141 7.36 -18.63 -10.14
CA ILE A 141 7.96 -17.62 -11.03
C ILE A 141 6.92 -17.06 -12.00
N LEU A 142 6.14 -17.93 -12.66
CA LEU A 142 5.10 -17.49 -13.58
C LEU A 142 4.02 -16.66 -12.88
N SER A 143 3.63 -17.05 -11.67
CA SER A 143 2.66 -16.30 -10.88
C SER A 143 3.18 -14.90 -10.53
N PHE A 144 4.41 -14.77 -10.07
CA PHE A 144 5.04 -13.47 -9.80
C PHE A 144 5.18 -12.64 -11.09
N LEU A 145 5.60 -13.25 -12.19
CA LEU A 145 5.70 -12.60 -13.50
C LEU A 145 4.35 -12.01 -13.93
N PHE A 146 3.26 -12.77 -13.80
CA PHE A 146 1.92 -12.28 -14.14
C PHE A 146 1.47 -11.15 -13.23
N VAL A 147 1.68 -11.27 -11.91
CA VAL A 147 1.34 -10.22 -10.95
C VAL A 147 2.11 -8.94 -11.29
N ASP A 148 3.42 -9.02 -11.45
CA ASP A 148 4.29 -7.88 -11.77
C ASP A 148 3.90 -7.22 -13.11
N MET A 149 3.64 -8.03 -14.13
CA MET A 149 3.20 -7.54 -15.44
C MET A 149 1.86 -6.78 -15.34
N PHE A 150 0.87 -7.32 -14.62
CA PHE A 150 -0.43 -6.66 -14.50
C PHE A 150 -0.37 -5.43 -13.60
N ASP A 151 0.40 -5.45 -12.53
CA ASP A 151 0.61 -4.30 -11.66
C ASP A 151 1.30 -3.15 -12.41
N THR A 152 2.38 -3.46 -13.14
CA THR A 152 3.09 -2.49 -13.98
C THR A 152 2.20 -1.89 -15.06
N LEU A 153 1.42 -2.72 -15.76
CA LEU A 153 0.49 -2.24 -16.77
C LEU A 153 -0.61 -1.35 -16.17
N GLY A 154 -1.15 -1.72 -15.02
CA GLY A 154 -2.20 -0.96 -14.33
C GLY A 154 -1.70 0.40 -13.86
N THR A 155 -0.56 0.44 -13.21
CA THR A 155 0.05 1.68 -12.68
C THR A 155 0.50 2.60 -13.80
N LEU A 156 1.18 2.09 -14.82
CA LEU A 156 1.62 2.89 -15.99
C LEU A 156 0.44 3.50 -16.73
N ILE A 157 -0.63 2.72 -16.98
CA ILE A 157 -1.82 3.25 -17.66
C ILE A 157 -2.50 4.30 -16.79
N GLY A 158 -2.62 4.08 -15.49
CA GLY A 158 -3.21 5.03 -14.55
C GLY A 158 -2.45 6.36 -14.50
N VAL A 159 -1.13 6.30 -14.36
CA VAL A 159 -0.27 7.49 -14.31
C VAL A 159 -0.24 8.21 -15.66
N ALA A 160 -0.06 7.49 -16.76
CA ALA A 160 -0.01 8.07 -18.10
C ALA A 160 -1.34 8.73 -18.50
N ASN A 161 -2.48 8.15 -18.10
CA ASN A 161 -3.78 8.76 -18.31
C ASN A 161 -3.94 10.06 -17.53
N LYS A 162 -3.53 10.09 -16.25
CA LYS A 162 -3.58 11.28 -15.41
C LYS A 162 -2.61 12.37 -15.87
N ALA A 163 -1.46 11.99 -16.42
CA ALA A 163 -0.46 12.89 -16.98
C ALA A 163 -0.81 13.37 -18.40
N GLN A 164 -1.94 12.93 -18.97
CA GLN A 164 -2.35 13.23 -20.34
C GLN A 164 -1.31 12.82 -21.40
N MET A 165 -0.53 11.78 -21.10
CA MET A 165 0.52 11.24 -21.98
C MET A 165 -0.02 10.20 -22.97
N LEU A 166 -1.29 9.81 -22.85
CA LEU A 166 -1.92 8.82 -23.71
C LEU A 166 -2.74 9.54 -24.80
N ASP A 167 -2.57 9.09 -26.02
CA ASP A 167 -3.35 9.57 -27.15
C ASP A 167 -4.81 9.04 -27.05
N ALA A 168 -5.78 9.86 -27.47
CA ALA A 168 -7.21 9.53 -27.37
C ALA A 168 -7.62 8.30 -28.18
N VAL A 169 -6.84 7.94 -29.22
CA VAL A 169 -7.09 6.81 -30.12
C VAL A 169 -6.30 5.56 -29.74
N SER A 170 -5.16 5.72 -29.11
CA SER A 170 -4.27 4.62 -28.73
C SER A 170 -3.69 4.86 -27.34
N TYR A 171 -4.23 4.18 -26.34
CA TYR A 171 -3.69 4.19 -24.96
C TYR A 171 -2.24 3.67 -24.85
N THR A 172 -1.52 3.54 -25.95
CA THR A 172 -0.19 2.95 -26.03
C THR A 172 0.89 3.85 -26.61
N HIS A 173 0.55 5.01 -27.17
CA HIS A 173 1.54 5.95 -27.66
C HIS A 173 1.74 7.07 -26.65
N LEU A 174 2.91 7.07 -26.02
CA LEU A 174 3.45 8.25 -25.37
C LEU A 174 3.63 9.33 -26.43
N ARG A 175 3.16 10.55 -26.20
CA ARG A 175 3.45 11.75 -26.97
C ARG A 175 4.96 12.12 -26.96
N ALA A 176 5.83 11.11 -26.94
CA ALA A 176 7.27 11.31 -26.71
C ALA A 176 8.03 11.82 -27.95
N HIS A 177 7.37 12.01 -29.09
CA HIS A 177 8.02 12.42 -30.35
C HIS A 177 7.20 13.42 -31.16
N GLU A 178 6.53 14.38 -30.54
CA GLU A 178 6.19 15.60 -31.28
C GLU A 178 7.44 16.47 -31.34
N THR A 179 8.21 16.32 -32.41
CA THR A 179 9.24 17.27 -32.78
C THR A 179 8.58 18.62 -33.07
N PRO A 180 9.21 19.76 -32.77
CA PRO A 180 8.64 21.10 -32.99
C PRO A 180 8.24 21.43 -34.45
N GLU A 181 8.48 20.51 -35.36
CA GLU A 181 8.22 20.66 -36.79
C GLU A 181 6.76 20.35 -37.19
N HIS A 182 5.90 19.95 -36.25
CA HIS A 182 4.49 19.63 -36.48
C HIS A 182 3.50 20.48 -35.66
N LEU A 183 3.95 21.62 -35.14
CA LEU A 183 3.11 22.65 -34.52
C LEU A 183 2.79 23.79 -35.50
#